data_05be84687ea2d19773bd603ced07087b
#
_entry.id   05be84687ea2d19773bd603ced07087b
#
_cell.length_a   1.000
_cell.length_b   1.000
_cell.length_c   1.000
_cell.angle_alpha   90.00
_cell.angle_beta   90.00
_cell.angle_gamma   90.00
#
_symmetry.space_group_name_H-M   'P 1'
#
loop_
_entity.id
_entity.type
_entity.pdbx_description
1 polymer ?
#
loop_
_entity_poly.entity_id
_entity_poly.type
_entity_poly.pdbx_seq_one_letter_code
_entity_poly.pdbx_strand_id
1 'polypeptide(L)'
;MDPVSKRDVLKASGGLATFALAGCLGSGTGSGGGGDGGTTSIGVGIPSATTTSGSASNSLQRVVEEVSGDTEPAGEIRWNNQETGGDPPSLRQYNQGNVQAMTGGNFVVASALQDASPFSEQPVEEVPHQMFSLAPLHLQILAVEGSGIETTDDLVGNNFWPLPPQWGLRSQAEVVLQNVGLWSELQDTNSIVDAGTDQVAGRIEEGDLDAIMCYGSGFASLPGWATEVDARANLTPVEWTDSFIEGTNSTRGTSHSEIEAYGWENQNFTGDNIDIYGADFQFFLSPAISRDVGYELARISHENAESLRDGQPAYSDHSDVETMASLFLEEHPIHAGTYDFLEDQDVDMSAYTRGDIQD
;
A
#
# COMPACT_ATOMS: atom_id res chain seq x y z
N MET A 1 -18.52 32.85 -56.15
CA MET A 1 -18.44 33.22 -54.70
C MET A 1 -17.47 32.24 -54.05
N ASP A 2 -16.20 32.63 -54.01
CA ASP A 2 -15.10 31.79 -53.54
C ASP A 2 -14.97 31.88 -52.03
N PRO A 3 -14.56 30.80 -51.34
CA PRO A 3 -14.36 30.80 -49.91
C PRO A 3 -13.00 31.38 -49.52
N VAL A 4 -13.00 32.35 -48.64
CA VAL A 4 -11.84 33.05 -48.12
C VAL A 4 -11.00 32.12 -47.24
N SER A 5 -9.72 32.05 -47.59
CA SER A 5 -8.66 31.29 -46.93
C SER A 5 -8.30 31.83 -45.52
N LYS A 6 -8.16 30.91 -44.54
CA LYS A 6 -7.64 31.15 -43.20
C LYS A 6 -6.10 31.28 -43.20
N ARG A 7 -5.57 32.41 -43.68
CA ARG A 7 -4.16 32.78 -43.46
C ARG A 7 -4.06 34.27 -43.65
N ASP A 8 -4.10 35.02 -42.57
CA ASP A 8 -3.48 36.37 -42.45
C ASP A 8 -4.09 37.11 -41.24
N VAL A 9 -3.68 36.73 -40.03
CA VAL A 9 -3.63 37.66 -38.91
C VAL A 9 -2.49 37.22 -37.99
N LEU A 10 -1.32 37.68 -38.29
CA LEU A 10 -0.18 37.67 -37.34
C LEU A 10 0.79 38.77 -37.82
N LYS A 11 0.65 39.94 -37.23
CA LYS A 11 1.74 40.94 -37.03
C LYS A 11 1.17 42.21 -36.41
N ALA A 12 1.37 42.34 -35.11
CA ALA A 12 1.69 43.64 -34.49
C ALA A 12 2.10 43.40 -33.03
N SER A 13 3.39 43.53 -32.83
CA SER A 13 4.07 44.39 -31.79
C SER A 13 3.73 44.09 -30.31
N GLY A 14 4.64 43.59 -29.50
CA GLY A 14 5.82 44.32 -29.04
C GLY A 14 5.68 44.50 -27.56
N GLY A 15 6.56 43.91 -26.73
CA GLY A 15 6.63 44.17 -25.29
C GLY A 15 7.39 43.09 -24.56
N LEU A 16 8.72 43.15 -24.57
CA LEU A 16 9.59 42.39 -23.69
C LEU A 16 9.34 42.79 -22.23
N ALA A 17 8.93 41.82 -21.42
CA ALA A 17 9.17 41.85 -19.98
C ALA A 17 9.73 40.48 -19.58
N THR A 18 11.03 40.38 -19.60
CA THR A 18 11.79 39.26 -19.02
C THR A 18 11.68 39.31 -17.50
N PHE A 19 10.77 38.54 -16.92
CA PHE A 19 10.88 38.15 -15.53
C PHE A 19 11.74 36.90 -15.45
N ALA A 20 13.02 37.11 -15.10
CA ALA A 20 13.89 36.03 -14.69
C ALA A 20 13.41 35.51 -13.31
N LEU A 21 12.58 34.53 -13.29
CA LEU A 21 12.40 33.65 -12.13
C LEU A 21 13.59 32.70 -12.10
N ALA A 22 14.61 33.09 -11.38
CA ALA A 22 15.64 32.15 -10.93
C ALA A 22 15.02 31.19 -9.92
N GLY A 23 14.33 30.15 -10.42
CA GLY A 23 14.00 28.96 -9.66
C GLY A 23 15.26 28.12 -9.60
N CYS A 24 15.89 28.01 -8.45
CA CYS A 24 16.89 26.99 -8.16
C CYS A 24 16.23 25.61 -8.27
N LEU A 25 16.25 25.02 -9.47
CA LEU A 25 16.19 23.58 -9.64
C LEU A 25 17.55 23.04 -9.23
N GLY A 26 17.71 22.78 -7.94
CA GLY A 26 18.77 21.95 -7.42
C GLY A 26 18.52 20.52 -7.90
N SER A 27 19.07 20.16 -9.06
CA SER A 27 19.32 18.79 -9.43
C SER A 27 20.40 18.25 -8.48
N GLY A 28 19.97 17.74 -7.35
CA GLY A 28 20.80 16.95 -6.45
C GLY A 28 21.02 15.57 -7.08
N THR A 29 21.96 15.47 -8.02
CA THR A 29 22.63 14.21 -8.29
C THR A 29 23.36 13.83 -7.01
N GLY A 30 22.80 12.90 -6.25
CA GLY A 30 23.46 12.29 -5.10
C GLY A 30 24.72 11.58 -5.57
N SER A 31 25.85 12.29 -5.47
CA SER A 31 27.18 11.67 -5.57
C SER A 31 27.40 10.88 -4.29
N GLY A 32 27.39 9.57 -4.36
CA GLY A 32 27.93 8.71 -3.33
C GLY A 32 29.39 9.08 -3.04
N GLY A 33 29.68 9.51 -1.82
CA GLY A 33 31.00 9.83 -1.35
C GLY A 33 31.02 9.81 0.18
N GLY A 34 31.76 8.86 0.73
CA GLY A 34 31.84 8.52 2.13
C GLY A 34 32.06 9.67 3.09
N GLY A 35 31.44 9.56 4.25
CA GLY A 35 31.92 9.99 5.55
C GLY A 35 31.98 11.47 5.77
N ASP A 36 30.86 12.14 5.87
CA ASP A 36 30.69 13.32 6.72
C ASP A 36 29.17 13.51 6.92
N GLY A 37 28.66 13.57 8.14
CA GLY A 37 27.24 13.52 8.50
C GLY A 37 26.29 14.35 7.66
N GLY A 38 26.00 13.90 6.44
CA GLY A 38 25.08 14.56 5.51
C GLY A 38 23.62 14.18 5.77
N THR A 39 22.69 14.99 5.27
CA THR A 39 21.27 14.68 5.30
C THR A 39 20.88 13.81 4.11
N THR A 40 20.26 12.63 4.36
CA THR A 40 19.66 11.77 3.33
C THR A 40 18.14 12.02 3.29
N SER A 41 17.64 12.50 2.16
CA SER A 41 16.20 12.74 1.94
C SER A 41 15.60 11.64 1.08
N ILE A 42 14.60 10.92 1.60
CA ILE A 42 13.93 9.79 0.98
C ILE A 42 12.48 10.16 0.70
N GLY A 43 12.11 10.24 -0.59
CA GLY A 43 10.72 10.33 -1.01
C GLY A 43 10.04 8.96 -0.92
N VAL A 44 8.86 8.89 -0.32
CA VAL A 44 8.16 7.65 -0.03
C VAL A 44 6.78 7.64 -0.64
N GLY A 45 6.53 6.72 -1.57
CA GLY A 45 5.20 6.52 -2.14
C GLY A 45 4.26 5.82 -1.16
N ILE A 46 3.14 6.46 -0.85
CA ILE A 46 2.07 5.89 -0.01
C ILE A 46 0.72 5.96 -0.73
N PRO A 47 -0.24 5.07 -0.45
CA PRO A 47 -1.57 5.14 -1.08
C PRO A 47 -2.33 6.42 -0.70
N SER A 48 -2.72 6.53 0.54
CA SER A 48 -3.37 7.68 1.17
C SER A 48 -3.05 7.66 2.67
N ALA A 49 -2.99 8.82 3.30
CA ALA A 49 -2.75 8.95 4.73
C ALA A 49 -3.81 8.25 5.61
N THR A 50 -5.02 8.02 5.10
CA THR A 50 -6.13 7.35 5.82
C THR A 50 -6.08 5.82 5.72
N THR A 51 -5.18 5.25 4.92
CA THR A 51 -4.95 3.80 4.85
C THR A 51 -4.02 3.36 5.99
N THR A 52 -4.04 2.07 6.31
CA THR A 52 -3.11 1.50 7.30
C THR A 52 -1.65 1.75 6.91
N SER A 53 -1.29 1.49 5.66
CA SER A 53 0.08 1.68 5.17
C SER A 53 0.51 3.16 5.13
N GLY A 54 -0.40 4.06 4.75
CA GLY A 54 -0.13 5.50 4.79
C GLY A 54 0.05 6.02 6.22
N SER A 55 -0.83 5.61 7.13
CA SER A 55 -0.75 5.97 8.55
C SER A 55 0.51 5.39 9.22
N ALA A 56 0.89 4.13 8.90
CA ALA A 56 2.13 3.53 9.38
C ALA A 56 3.37 4.29 8.89
N SER A 57 3.38 4.70 7.62
CA SER A 57 4.49 5.50 7.08
C SER A 57 4.56 6.90 7.71
N ASN A 58 3.41 7.50 8.03
CA ASN A 58 3.39 8.77 8.78
C ASN A 58 3.94 8.60 10.21
N SER A 59 3.66 7.46 10.86
CA SER A 59 4.23 7.14 12.16
C SER A 59 5.75 6.96 12.08
N LEU A 60 6.24 6.26 11.06
CA LEU A 60 7.68 6.11 10.80
C LEU A 60 8.34 7.46 10.51
N GLN A 61 7.73 8.29 9.66
CA GLN A 61 8.23 9.64 9.38
C GLN A 61 8.44 10.45 10.65
N ARG A 62 7.43 10.51 11.52
CA ARG A 62 7.49 11.23 12.79
C ARG A 62 8.65 10.75 13.66
N VAL A 63 8.79 9.43 13.80
CA VAL A 63 9.85 8.85 14.65
C VAL A 63 11.23 9.09 14.04
N VAL A 64 11.40 8.90 12.73
CA VAL A 64 12.65 9.18 12.03
C VAL A 64 13.07 10.66 12.20
N GLU A 65 12.13 11.60 12.02
CA GLU A 65 12.41 13.03 12.22
C GLU A 65 12.79 13.38 13.66
N GLU A 66 12.27 12.64 14.65
CA GLU A 66 12.55 12.88 16.06
C GLU A 66 13.94 12.37 16.49
N VAL A 67 14.36 11.19 15.94
CA VAL A 67 15.55 10.49 16.47
C VAL A 67 16.72 10.41 15.49
N SER A 68 16.53 10.72 14.20
CA SER A 68 17.65 10.74 13.26
C SER A 68 18.50 12.01 13.41
N GLY A 69 19.77 11.91 13.11
CA GLY A 69 20.70 13.04 13.13
C GLY A 69 21.83 12.94 14.14
N ASP A 70 21.68 12.14 15.18
CA ASP A 70 22.72 11.91 16.19
C ASP A 70 23.49 10.59 15.97
N THR A 71 23.21 9.88 14.85
CA THR A 71 23.70 8.51 14.60
C THR A 71 24.67 8.48 13.41
N GLU A 72 25.95 8.33 13.70
CA GLU A 72 26.97 7.98 12.72
C GLU A 72 26.94 6.46 12.44
N PRO A 73 27.09 5.99 11.18
CA PRO A 73 27.49 6.77 9.99
C PRO A 73 26.33 7.27 9.10
N ALA A 74 25.06 7.00 9.44
CA ALA A 74 23.91 7.29 8.57
C ALA A 74 23.59 8.79 8.42
N GLY A 75 23.95 9.61 9.43
CA GLY A 75 23.61 11.02 9.48
C GLY A 75 22.11 11.30 9.66
N GLU A 76 21.67 12.49 9.34
CA GLU A 76 20.25 12.89 9.38
C GLU A 76 19.47 12.21 8.25
N ILE A 77 18.34 11.57 8.59
CA ILE A 77 17.42 10.97 7.61
C ILE A 77 16.11 11.76 7.60
N ARG A 78 15.62 12.09 6.41
CA ARG A 78 14.31 12.70 6.18
C ARG A 78 13.43 11.76 5.39
N TRP A 79 12.39 11.27 6.02
CA TRP A 79 11.39 10.38 5.43
C TRP A 79 10.20 11.21 4.98
N ASN A 80 10.01 11.39 3.65
CA ASN A 80 9.04 12.32 3.10
C ASN A 80 7.92 11.58 2.36
N ASN A 81 6.76 11.45 2.98
CA ASN A 81 5.60 10.79 2.40
C ASN A 81 4.98 11.59 1.26
N GLN A 82 4.62 10.87 0.18
CA GLN A 82 3.94 11.41 -1.01
C GLN A 82 2.77 10.49 -1.36
N GLU A 83 1.56 11.02 -1.38
CA GLU A 83 0.40 10.26 -1.80
C GLU A 83 0.44 10.00 -3.32
N THR A 84 0.37 8.73 -3.70
CA THR A 84 0.45 8.27 -5.10
C THR A 84 -0.85 7.69 -5.62
N GLY A 85 -1.79 7.40 -4.72
CA GLY A 85 -3.11 6.85 -5.03
C GLY A 85 -3.21 5.32 -4.93
N GLY A 86 -2.11 4.62 -4.64
CA GLY A 86 -2.10 3.15 -4.45
C GLY A 86 -0.71 2.54 -4.61
N ASP A 87 -0.56 1.26 -4.30
CA ASP A 87 0.73 0.56 -4.38
C ASP A 87 1.25 0.44 -5.82
N PRO A 88 0.42 0.04 -6.85
CA PRO A 88 0.90 0.03 -8.22
C PRO A 88 1.33 1.41 -8.74
N PRO A 89 0.61 2.51 -8.49
CA PRO A 89 1.10 3.86 -8.76
C PRO A 89 2.40 4.19 -8.01
N SER A 90 2.56 3.80 -6.73
CA SER A 90 3.81 4.01 -5.98
C SER A 90 5.00 3.36 -6.67
N LEU A 91 4.85 2.10 -7.10
CA LEU A 91 5.90 1.38 -7.81
C LEU A 91 6.23 2.03 -9.18
N ARG A 92 5.23 2.59 -9.88
CA ARG A 92 5.48 3.36 -11.10
C ARG A 92 6.21 4.68 -10.83
N GLN A 93 5.90 5.37 -9.72
CA GLN A 93 6.63 6.58 -9.29
C GLN A 93 8.08 6.24 -8.92
N TYR A 94 8.31 5.07 -8.30
CA TYR A 94 9.65 4.56 -8.03
C TYR A 94 10.44 4.37 -9.34
N ASN A 95 9.86 3.69 -10.34
CA ASN A 95 10.50 3.49 -11.65
C ASN A 95 10.76 4.79 -12.43
N GLN A 96 10.05 5.87 -12.12
CA GLN A 96 10.27 7.20 -12.67
C GLN A 96 11.31 8.01 -11.88
N GLY A 97 11.85 7.47 -10.79
CA GLY A 97 12.81 8.15 -9.91
C GLY A 97 12.19 9.25 -9.03
N ASN A 98 10.86 9.31 -8.92
CA ASN A 98 10.16 10.33 -8.14
C ASN A 98 10.14 10.01 -6.63
N VAL A 99 10.21 8.72 -6.27
CA VAL A 99 10.32 8.24 -4.89
C VAL A 99 11.46 7.22 -4.78
N GLN A 100 12.02 7.05 -3.59
CA GLN A 100 13.10 6.10 -3.31
C GLN A 100 12.67 4.97 -2.38
N ALA A 101 11.48 5.09 -1.78
CA ALA A 101 10.87 4.08 -0.94
C ALA A 101 9.37 4.02 -1.21
N MET A 102 8.72 2.96 -0.77
CA MET A 102 7.27 2.84 -0.80
C MET A 102 6.76 1.92 0.30
N THR A 103 5.50 2.08 0.65
CA THR A 103 4.72 1.02 1.29
C THR A 103 3.98 0.24 0.22
N GLY A 104 3.81 -1.06 0.40
CA GLY A 104 3.08 -1.86 -0.59
C GLY A 104 2.79 -3.28 -0.14
N GLY A 105 1.82 -3.90 -0.81
CA GLY A 105 1.47 -5.29 -0.60
C GLY A 105 2.40 -6.26 -1.35
N ASN A 106 2.67 -7.40 -0.74
CA ASN A 106 3.47 -8.47 -1.35
C ASN A 106 2.90 -8.94 -2.69
N PHE A 107 1.57 -8.95 -2.82
CA PHE A 107 0.90 -9.28 -4.08
C PHE A 107 1.35 -8.36 -5.22
N VAL A 108 1.43 -7.04 -4.97
CA VAL A 108 1.82 -6.06 -5.99
C VAL A 108 3.27 -6.26 -6.41
N VAL A 109 4.16 -6.46 -5.45
CA VAL A 109 5.59 -6.72 -5.71
C VAL A 109 5.77 -8.03 -6.47
N ALA A 110 5.15 -9.11 -6.02
CA ALA A 110 5.21 -10.40 -6.71
C ALA A 110 4.62 -10.35 -8.13
N SER A 111 3.57 -9.55 -8.35
CA SER A 111 2.99 -9.32 -9.67
C SER A 111 3.93 -8.55 -10.58
N ALA A 112 4.60 -7.54 -10.05
CA ALA A 112 5.59 -6.75 -10.80
C ALA A 112 6.80 -7.59 -11.25
N LEU A 113 7.31 -8.43 -10.34
CA LEU A 113 8.43 -9.35 -10.65
C LEU A 113 8.10 -10.39 -11.74
N GLN A 114 6.82 -10.62 -12.02
CA GLN A 114 6.34 -11.63 -12.99
C GLN A 114 5.66 -11.01 -14.21
N ASP A 115 5.68 -9.70 -14.37
CA ASP A 115 4.91 -8.98 -15.39
C ASP A 115 3.42 -9.37 -15.41
N ALA A 116 2.87 -9.71 -14.22
CA ALA A 116 1.47 -10.07 -14.08
C ALA A 116 0.59 -8.82 -13.86
N SER A 117 -0.74 -8.98 -13.91
CA SER A 117 -1.66 -7.86 -13.62
C SER A 117 -1.41 -7.30 -12.21
N PRO A 118 -1.31 -5.96 -12.06
CA PRO A 118 -1.63 -4.87 -13.00
C PRO A 118 -0.45 -4.38 -13.88
N PHE A 119 0.64 -5.15 -14.00
CA PHE A 119 1.85 -4.75 -14.74
C PHE A 119 1.99 -5.43 -16.11
N SER A 120 1.09 -6.36 -16.47
CA SER A 120 1.19 -7.15 -17.70
C SER A 120 1.20 -6.33 -19.01
N GLU A 121 0.49 -5.20 -19.05
CA GLU A 121 0.49 -4.32 -20.23
C GLU A 121 1.61 -3.27 -20.19
N GLN A 122 2.05 -2.89 -19.01
CA GLN A 122 3.10 -1.92 -18.76
C GLN A 122 4.00 -2.43 -17.64
N PRO A 123 4.94 -3.32 -17.93
CA PRO A 123 5.92 -3.81 -16.97
C PRO A 123 6.71 -2.67 -16.32
N VAL A 124 7.22 -2.93 -15.12
CA VAL A 124 8.17 -2.06 -14.45
C VAL A 124 9.57 -2.64 -14.58
N GLU A 125 10.58 -1.80 -14.68
CA GLU A 125 11.96 -2.24 -14.91
C GLU A 125 12.64 -2.67 -13.62
N GLU A 126 12.29 -2.00 -12.52
CA GLU A 126 12.91 -2.19 -11.20
C GLU A 126 11.87 -2.27 -10.09
N VAL A 127 12.15 -3.08 -9.08
CA VAL A 127 11.36 -3.22 -7.87
C VAL A 127 12.28 -2.92 -6.67
N PRO A 128 11.89 -2.01 -5.76
CA PRO A 128 12.71 -1.69 -4.60
C PRO A 128 12.84 -2.89 -3.67
N HIS A 129 13.96 -3.02 -2.98
CA HIS A 129 14.24 -4.12 -2.05
C HIS A 129 13.31 -4.07 -0.82
N GLN A 130 13.04 -5.22 -0.24
CA GLN A 130 12.28 -5.33 1.02
C GLN A 130 13.04 -4.64 2.15
N MET A 131 12.32 -3.93 3.01
CA MET A 131 12.93 -3.25 4.15
C MET A 131 12.51 -3.91 5.46
N PHE A 132 11.25 -3.89 5.81
CA PHE A 132 10.68 -4.63 6.94
C PHE A 132 9.15 -4.71 6.85
N SER A 133 8.58 -5.63 7.59
CA SER A 133 7.13 -5.85 7.69
C SER A 133 6.41 -4.59 8.15
N LEU A 134 5.21 -4.34 7.59
CA LEU A 134 4.38 -3.23 8.01
C LEU A 134 3.19 -3.75 8.83
N ALA A 135 2.33 -4.53 8.21
CA ALA A 135 1.16 -5.15 8.84
C ALA A 135 0.58 -6.26 7.95
N PRO A 136 0.07 -7.35 8.51
CA PRO A 136 -0.88 -8.21 7.81
C PRO A 136 -2.23 -7.50 7.73
N LEU A 137 -2.89 -7.56 6.58
CA LEU A 137 -4.25 -7.10 6.38
C LEU A 137 -5.17 -8.29 6.18
N HIS A 138 -6.39 -8.23 6.73
CA HIS A 138 -7.38 -9.28 6.67
C HIS A 138 -8.59 -8.80 5.90
N LEU A 139 -8.70 -9.19 4.62
CA LEU A 139 -9.78 -8.79 3.74
C LEU A 139 -11.01 -9.62 4.00
N GLN A 140 -12.16 -8.95 4.09
CA GLN A 140 -13.47 -9.52 4.38
C GLN A 140 -14.52 -8.89 3.47
N ILE A 141 -15.64 -9.57 3.28
CA ILE A 141 -16.79 -9.06 2.53
C ILE A 141 -17.94 -8.85 3.50
N LEU A 142 -18.52 -7.66 3.48
CA LEU A 142 -19.61 -7.26 4.33
C LEU A 142 -20.78 -6.78 3.47
N ALA A 143 -21.99 -7.25 3.80
CA ALA A 143 -23.24 -6.82 3.19
C ALA A 143 -23.89 -5.71 4.03
N VAL A 144 -24.56 -4.78 3.38
CA VAL A 144 -25.42 -3.80 4.05
C VAL A 144 -26.66 -4.52 4.60
N GLU A 145 -27.00 -4.28 5.86
CA GLU A 145 -28.17 -4.90 6.49
C GLU A 145 -29.43 -4.66 5.67
N GLY A 146 -30.14 -5.74 5.32
CA GLY A 146 -31.36 -5.67 4.52
C GLY A 146 -31.16 -5.71 3.00
N SER A 147 -29.91 -5.80 2.50
CA SER A 147 -29.62 -5.97 1.06
C SER A 147 -30.09 -7.32 0.51
N GLY A 148 -30.22 -8.33 1.37
CA GLY A 148 -30.57 -9.70 0.98
C GLY A 148 -29.36 -10.55 0.54
N ILE A 149 -28.14 -10.03 0.68
CA ILE A 149 -26.89 -10.74 0.42
C ILE A 149 -26.53 -11.55 1.68
N GLU A 150 -26.50 -12.87 1.56
CA GLU A 150 -26.13 -13.80 2.63
C GLU A 150 -24.81 -14.48 2.33
N THR A 151 -24.56 -14.83 1.06
CA THR A 151 -23.36 -15.54 0.60
C THR A 151 -22.61 -14.78 -0.49
N THR A 152 -21.38 -15.20 -0.79
CA THR A 152 -20.58 -14.59 -1.87
C THR A 152 -21.20 -14.74 -3.26
N ASP A 153 -22.09 -15.73 -3.48
CA ASP A 153 -22.78 -15.90 -4.76
C ASP A 153 -23.88 -14.82 -4.96
N ASP A 154 -24.41 -14.27 -3.87
CA ASP A 154 -25.43 -13.21 -3.90
C ASP A 154 -24.86 -11.83 -4.29
N LEU A 155 -23.55 -11.69 -4.44
CA LEU A 155 -22.93 -10.45 -4.91
C LEU A 155 -23.33 -10.11 -6.36
N VAL A 156 -23.64 -11.12 -7.18
CA VAL A 156 -24.03 -10.95 -8.58
C VAL A 156 -25.41 -10.31 -8.68
N GLY A 157 -25.51 -9.18 -9.34
CA GLY A 157 -26.75 -8.42 -9.50
C GLY A 157 -27.02 -7.40 -8.39
N ASN A 158 -26.15 -7.31 -7.39
CA ASN A 158 -26.18 -6.31 -6.32
C ASN A 158 -24.98 -5.35 -6.45
N ASN A 159 -25.09 -4.13 -5.91
CA ASN A 159 -24.04 -3.12 -6.00
C ASN A 159 -22.89 -3.44 -5.03
N PHE A 160 -21.82 -3.97 -5.54
CA PHE A 160 -20.65 -4.40 -4.78
C PHE A 160 -19.46 -3.46 -5.00
N TRP A 161 -18.82 -3.01 -3.94
CA TRP A 161 -17.61 -2.21 -3.97
C TRP A 161 -16.39 -3.06 -3.55
N PRO A 162 -15.56 -3.51 -4.51
CA PRO A 162 -14.40 -4.35 -4.24
C PRO A 162 -13.10 -3.54 -3.98
N LEU A 163 -13.17 -2.48 -3.19
CA LEU A 163 -12.10 -1.50 -2.93
C LEU A 163 -11.84 -0.51 -4.09
N PRO A 164 -11.12 0.60 -3.84
CA PRO A 164 -10.88 1.63 -4.85
C PRO A 164 -10.09 1.10 -6.05
N PRO A 165 -10.41 1.50 -7.27
CA PRO A 165 -9.55 1.29 -8.43
C PRO A 165 -8.11 1.77 -8.16
N GLN A 166 -7.12 1.14 -8.78
CA GLN A 166 -5.69 1.42 -8.64
C GLN A 166 -5.03 0.98 -7.32
N TRP A 167 -5.78 0.51 -6.33
CA TRP A 167 -5.19 -0.10 -5.14
C TRP A 167 -4.65 -1.51 -5.44
N GLY A 168 -3.54 -1.87 -4.80
CA GLY A 168 -3.00 -3.23 -4.87
C GLY A 168 -3.99 -4.27 -4.35
N LEU A 169 -4.68 -3.97 -3.25
CA LEU A 169 -5.75 -4.81 -2.70
C LEU A 169 -6.92 -5.00 -3.69
N ARG A 170 -7.28 -3.98 -4.48
CA ARG A 170 -8.29 -4.11 -5.54
C ARG A 170 -7.79 -5.08 -6.63
N SER A 171 -6.56 -4.95 -7.06
CA SER A 171 -5.97 -5.86 -8.05
C SER A 171 -5.92 -7.30 -7.54
N GLN A 172 -5.61 -7.50 -6.26
CA GLN A 172 -5.64 -8.81 -5.62
C GLN A 172 -7.08 -9.36 -5.54
N ALA A 173 -8.04 -8.54 -5.13
CA ALA A 173 -9.46 -8.91 -5.09
C ALA A 173 -9.99 -9.32 -6.47
N GLU A 174 -9.63 -8.59 -7.53
CA GLU A 174 -10.01 -8.94 -8.90
C GLU A 174 -9.47 -10.31 -9.31
N VAL A 175 -8.23 -10.64 -8.96
CA VAL A 175 -7.64 -11.97 -9.25
C VAL A 175 -8.35 -13.06 -8.47
N VAL A 176 -8.68 -12.85 -7.18
CA VAL A 176 -9.48 -13.78 -6.39
C VAL A 176 -10.83 -13.99 -7.06
N LEU A 177 -11.58 -12.93 -7.36
CA LEU A 177 -12.89 -12.98 -8.00
C LEU A 177 -12.84 -13.65 -9.40
N GLN A 178 -11.75 -13.47 -10.16
CA GLN A 178 -11.54 -14.17 -11.44
C GLN A 178 -11.34 -15.66 -11.23
N ASN A 179 -10.53 -16.07 -10.25
CA ASN A 179 -10.28 -17.49 -9.96
C ASN A 179 -11.52 -18.21 -9.42
N VAL A 180 -12.37 -17.48 -8.71
CA VAL A 180 -13.70 -17.96 -8.27
C VAL A 180 -14.69 -18.04 -9.45
N GLY A 181 -14.48 -17.27 -10.53
CA GLY A 181 -15.39 -17.16 -11.67
C GLY A 181 -16.42 -16.04 -11.57
N LEU A 182 -16.45 -15.30 -10.46
CA LEU A 182 -17.45 -14.24 -10.21
C LEU A 182 -17.14 -12.93 -10.94
N TRP A 183 -15.88 -12.63 -11.28
CA TRP A 183 -15.51 -11.33 -11.82
C TRP A 183 -16.24 -10.96 -13.11
N SER A 184 -16.35 -11.92 -14.06
CA SER A 184 -17.07 -11.69 -15.30
C SER A 184 -18.57 -11.50 -15.09
N GLU A 185 -19.18 -12.24 -14.17
CA GLU A 185 -20.61 -12.14 -13.85
C GLU A 185 -20.94 -10.80 -13.20
N LEU A 186 -20.09 -10.33 -12.27
CA LEU A 186 -20.20 -9.00 -11.66
C LEU A 186 -20.10 -7.87 -12.70
N GLN A 187 -19.21 -8.02 -13.70
CA GLN A 187 -19.10 -7.06 -14.81
C GLN A 187 -20.33 -7.08 -15.72
N ASP A 188 -20.78 -8.26 -16.12
CA ASP A 188 -21.92 -8.45 -17.03
C ASP A 188 -23.23 -7.92 -16.42
N THR A 189 -23.38 -8.00 -15.11
CA THR A 189 -24.55 -7.46 -14.37
C THR A 189 -24.37 -6.01 -13.95
N ASN A 190 -23.26 -5.36 -14.24
CA ASN A 190 -22.89 -4.02 -13.76
C ASN A 190 -22.93 -3.88 -12.23
N SER A 191 -22.59 -4.95 -11.52
CA SER A 191 -22.59 -5.01 -10.05
C SER A 191 -21.41 -4.27 -9.42
N ILE A 192 -20.34 -4.00 -10.19
CA ILE A 192 -19.13 -3.37 -9.65
C ILE A 192 -19.32 -1.86 -9.57
N VAL A 193 -19.17 -1.32 -8.37
CA VAL A 193 -19.20 0.11 -8.10
C VAL A 193 -17.78 0.61 -7.86
N ASP A 194 -17.31 1.52 -8.70
CA ASP A 194 -16.02 2.19 -8.52
C ASP A 194 -16.22 3.51 -7.75
N ALA A 195 -15.58 3.60 -6.59
CA ALA A 195 -15.62 4.77 -5.71
C ALA A 195 -14.32 4.92 -4.91
N GLY A 196 -14.02 6.13 -4.49
CA GLY A 196 -13.00 6.39 -3.47
C GLY A 196 -13.51 6.07 -2.07
N THR A 197 -12.59 5.82 -1.13
CA THR A 197 -12.95 5.50 0.26
C THR A 197 -13.75 6.58 0.96
N ASP A 198 -13.56 7.84 0.59
CA ASP A 198 -14.30 9.01 1.09
C ASP A 198 -15.79 9.04 0.70
N GLN A 199 -16.19 8.21 -0.26
CA GLN A 199 -17.57 8.15 -0.76
C GLN A 199 -18.36 6.96 -0.21
N VAL A 200 -17.69 5.91 0.30
CA VAL A 200 -18.31 4.61 0.61
C VAL A 200 -19.44 4.74 1.62
N ALA A 201 -19.18 5.38 2.77
CA ALA A 201 -20.21 5.53 3.81
C ALA A 201 -21.45 6.29 3.29
N GLY A 202 -21.25 7.37 2.53
CA GLY A 202 -22.35 8.12 1.92
C GLY A 202 -23.16 7.31 0.91
N ARG A 203 -22.49 6.53 0.06
CA ARG A 203 -23.17 5.66 -0.92
C ARG A 203 -23.98 4.54 -0.28
N ILE A 204 -23.53 4.01 0.86
CA ILE A 204 -24.34 3.05 1.65
C ILE A 204 -25.60 3.74 2.18
N GLU A 205 -25.49 4.93 2.75
CA GLU A 205 -26.65 5.69 3.25
C GLU A 205 -27.64 6.07 2.15
N GLU A 206 -27.16 6.33 0.93
CA GLU A 206 -27.97 6.63 -0.25
C GLU A 206 -28.62 5.38 -0.87
N GLY A 207 -28.20 4.17 -0.47
CA GLY A 207 -28.67 2.90 -1.02
C GLY A 207 -28.03 2.56 -2.38
N ASP A 208 -26.88 3.15 -2.68
CA ASP A 208 -26.12 2.93 -3.90
C ASP A 208 -25.10 1.80 -3.77
N LEU A 209 -24.93 1.22 -2.56
CA LEU A 209 -24.07 0.07 -2.28
C LEU A 209 -24.82 -0.94 -1.43
N ASP A 210 -24.74 -2.21 -1.82
CA ASP A 210 -25.36 -3.36 -1.16
C ASP A 210 -24.31 -4.22 -0.42
N ALA A 211 -23.06 -4.22 -0.89
CA ALA A 211 -21.95 -4.91 -0.24
C ALA A 211 -20.63 -4.18 -0.48
N ILE A 212 -19.69 -4.38 0.43
CA ILE A 212 -18.32 -3.83 0.36
C ILE A 212 -17.29 -4.90 0.66
N MET A 213 -16.14 -4.82 0.00
CA MET A 213 -14.92 -5.45 0.50
C MET A 213 -14.23 -4.47 1.45
N CYS A 214 -13.84 -4.96 2.59
CA CYS A 214 -13.17 -4.18 3.63
C CYS A 214 -11.96 -4.94 4.16
N TYR A 215 -11.16 -4.32 5.01
CA TYR A 215 -10.09 -5.03 5.70
C TYR A 215 -9.88 -4.51 7.12
N GLY A 216 -9.49 -5.41 8.00
CA GLY A 216 -8.88 -5.11 9.28
C GLY A 216 -7.35 -5.20 9.17
N SER A 217 -6.62 -4.64 10.13
CA SER A 217 -5.17 -4.53 10.10
C SER A 217 -4.54 -5.00 11.40
N GLY A 218 -3.61 -5.95 11.31
CA GLY A 218 -2.75 -6.37 12.41
C GLY A 218 -3.48 -6.91 13.64
N PHE A 219 -4.70 -7.43 13.49
CA PHE A 219 -5.59 -7.82 14.60
C PHE A 219 -5.87 -6.68 15.62
N ALA A 220 -5.66 -5.43 15.21
CA ALA A 220 -5.69 -4.29 16.11
C ALA A 220 -6.73 -3.22 15.75
N SER A 221 -6.90 -2.90 14.45
CA SER A 221 -7.72 -1.75 14.05
C SER A 221 -8.28 -1.88 12.63
N LEU A 222 -9.29 -1.05 12.34
CA LEU A 222 -9.73 -0.77 10.99
C LEU A 222 -8.95 0.44 10.42
N PRO A 223 -8.83 0.57 9.08
CA PRO A 223 -8.39 1.82 8.49
C PRO A 223 -9.42 2.93 8.74
N GLY A 224 -8.97 4.18 8.78
CA GLY A 224 -9.82 5.32 9.14
C GLY A 224 -11.12 5.44 8.34
N TRP A 225 -11.09 5.12 7.03
CA TRP A 225 -12.29 5.14 6.19
C TRP A 225 -13.30 4.04 6.59
N ALA A 226 -12.83 2.86 7.02
CA ALA A 226 -13.71 1.77 7.46
C ALA A 226 -14.28 2.05 8.85
N THR A 227 -13.57 2.77 9.71
CA THR A 227 -14.11 3.29 10.96
C THR A 227 -15.27 4.28 10.71
N GLU A 228 -15.19 5.09 9.65
CA GLU A 228 -16.32 5.95 9.25
C GLU A 228 -17.51 5.12 8.77
N VAL A 229 -17.29 4.05 8.00
CA VAL A 229 -18.34 3.12 7.58
C VAL A 229 -18.97 2.43 8.79
N ASP A 230 -18.14 1.93 9.74
CA ASP A 230 -18.60 1.31 10.99
C ASP A 230 -19.55 2.22 11.78
N ALA A 231 -19.25 3.51 11.82
CA ALA A 231 -20.07 4.49 12.55
C ALA A 231 -21.38 4.86 11.87
N ARG A 232 -21.52 4.64 10.56
CA ARG A 232 -22.63 5.18 9.74
C ARG A 232 -23.49 4.11 9.07
N ALA A 233 -23.03 2.86 8.98
CA ALA A 233 -23.74 1.79 8.30
C ALA A 233 -23.96 0.59 9.22
N ASN A 234 -25.08 -0.13 9.04
CA ASN A 234 -25.28 -1.43 9.63
C ASN A 234 -24.86 -2.51 8.63
N LEU A 235 -23.92 -3.36 9.03
CA LEU A 235 -23.31 -4.36 8.17
C LEU A 235 -23.51 -5.76 8.74
N THR A 236 -23.42 -6.77 7.87
CA THR A 236 -23.39 -8.18 8.22
C THR A 236 -22.27 -8.88 7.47
N PRO A 237 -21.50 -9.81 8.08
CA PRO A 237 -20.53 -10.62 7.35
C PRO A 237 -21.24 -11.45 6.26
N VAL A 238 -20.61 -11.56 5.10
CA VAL A 238 -21.06 -12.43 4.02
C VAL A 238 -20.38 -13.78 4.20
N GLU A 239 -21.17 -14.86 4.21
CA GLU A 239 -20.64 -16.22 4.26
C GLU A 239 -19.95 -16.58 2.93
N TRP A 240 -18.75 -17.16 3.01
CA TRP A 240 -18.03 -17.57 1.80
C TRP A 240 -18.43 -18.98 1.39
N THR A 241 -18.90 -19.10 0.15
CA THR A 241 -19.20 -20.41 -0.43
C THR A 241 -17.93 -21.25 -0.59
N ASP A 242 -18.09 -22.58 -0.62
CA ASP A 242 -16.95 -23.51 -0.84
C ASP A 242 -16.16 -23.16 -2.10
N SER A 243 -16.86 -22.74 -3.17
CA SER A 243 -16.23 -22.29 -4.42
C SER A 243 -15.40 -21.02 -4.24
N PHE A 244 -15.87 -20.08 -3.42
CA PHE A 244 -15.13 -18.84 -3.11
C PHE A 244 -13.87 -19.15 -2.29
N ILE A 245 -13.99 -20.02 -1.30
CA ILE A 245 -12.86 -20.50 -0.47
C ILE A 245 -11.82 -21.21 -1.34
N GLU A 246 -12.25 -22.13 -2.23
CA GLU A 246 -11.34 -22.86 -3.12
C GLU A 246 -10.62 -21.91 -4.10
N GLY A 247 -11.35 -20.97 -4.70
CA GLY A 247 -10.78 -19.97 -5.60
C GLY A 247 -9.79 -19.03 -4.89
N THR A 248 -10.13 -18.62 -3.67
CA THR A 248 -9.22 -17.83 -2.82
C THR A 248 -7.92 -18.62 -2.55
N ASN A 249 -8.02 -19.86 -2.10
CA ASN A 249 -6.86 -20.71 -1.79
C ASN A 249 -6.03 -21.07 -3.04
N SER A 250 -6.60 -21.00 -4.23
CA SER A 250 -5.88 -21.17 -5.49
C SER A 250 -5.17 -19.93 -5.98
N THR A 251 -5.46 -18.77 -5.39
CA THR A 251 -4.84 -17.51 -5.73
C THR A 251 -3.50 -17.37 -5.02
N ARG A 252 -2.44 -17.04 -5.77
CA ARG A 252 -1.10 -16.89 -5.20
C ARG A 252 -1.06 -15.77 -4.14
N GLY A 253 -0.50 -16.08 -2.99
CA GLY A 253 -0.33 -15.11 -1.90
C GLY A 253 -1.62 -14.81 -1.14
N THR A 254 -2.65 -15.65 -1.30
CA THR A 254 -3.86 -15.61 -0.47
C THR A 254 -4.12 -16.98 0.12
N SER A 255 -4.74 -17.00 1.29
CA SER A 255 -5.31 -18.18 1.91
C SER A 255 -6.52 -17.78 2.73
N HIS A 256 -7.58 -18.57 2.61
CA HIS A 256 -8.76 -18.39 3.44
C HIS A 256 -8.46 -18.79 4.89
N SER A 257 -9.02 -18.03 5.83
CA SER A 257 -9.13 -18.40 7.24
C SER A 257 -10.35 -17.73 7.86
N GLU A 258 -10.79 -18.26 9.00
CA GLU A 258 -11.78 -17.61 9.84
C GLU A 258 -11.08 -16.98 11.03
N ILE A 259 -11.42 -15.73 11.34
CA ILE A 259 -10.88 -15.02 12.49
C ILE A 259 -12.00 -14.36 13.29
N GLU A 260 -11.80 -14.13 14.57
CA GLU A 260 -12.68 -13.28 15.35
C GLU A 260 -12.66 -11.85 14.78
N ALA A 261 -13.84 -11.28 14.54
CA ALA A 261 -13.96 -9.91 14.03
C ALA A 261 -13.42 -8.91 15.04
N TYR A 262 -12.62 -7.98 14.58
CA TYR A 262 -11.99 -6.96 15.42
C TYR A 262 -12.08 -5.57 14.80
N GLY A 263 -11.99 -4.55 15.66
CA GLY A 263 -11.99 -3.13 15.26
C GLY A 263 -13.37 -2.57 14.91
N TRP A 264 -14.41 -3.39 14.84
CA TRP A 264 -15.79 -3.02 14.63
C TRP A 264 -16.45 -2.66 15.96
N GLU A 265 -16.73 -1.39 16.22
CA GLU A 265 -17.28 -0.93 17.51
C GLU A 265 -18.80 -0.79 17.49
N ASN A 266 -19.39 -0.60 16.29
CA ASN A 266 -20.83 -0.32 16.14
C ASN A 266 -21.60 -1.46 15.48
N GLN A 267 -20.94 -2.60 15.18
CA GLN A 267 -21.56 -3.75 14.52
C GLN A 267 -21.96 -4.85 15.51
N ASN A 268 -22.99 -5.61 15.16
CA ASN A 268 -23.50 -6.70 16.01
C ASN A 268 -22.65 -7.98 15.94
N PHE A 269 -21.77 -8.10 14.94
CA PHE A 269 -20.91 -9.27 14.76
C PHE A 269 -19.52 -9.17 15.41
N THR A 270 -19.26 -8.12 16.20
CA THR A 270 -18.03 -7.99 16.96
C THR A 270 -17.84 -9.18 17.90
N GLY A 271 -16.74 -9.91 17.73
CA GLY A 271 -16.45 -11.15 18.48
C GLY A 271 -16.97 -12.43 17.82
N ASP A 272 -17.72 -12.35 16.72
CA ASP A 272 -18.05 -13.52 15.91
C ASP A 272 -16.89 -13.84 14.94
N ASN A 273 -16.81 -15.08 14.49
CA ASN A 273 -15.87 -15.46 13.42
C ASN A 273 -16.39 -14.98 12.07
N ILE A 274 -15.47 -14.44 11.28
CA ILE A 274 -15.70 -13.98 9.91
C ILE A 274 -14.69 -14.60 8.95
N ASP A 275 -15.13 -14.83 7.73
CA ASP A 275 -14.26 -15.27 6.63
C ASP A 275 -13.33 -14.15 6.17
N ILE A 276 -12.06 -14.47 6.01
CA ILE A 276 -11.04 -13.51 5.51
C ILE A 276 -10.05 -14.19 4.56
N TYR A 277 -9.33 -13.37 3.78
CA TYR A 277 -8.02 -13.75 3.28
C TYR A 277 -6.96 -12.71 3.64
N GLY A 278 -5.71 -13.17 3.81
CA GLY A 278 -4.59 -12.31 4.19
C GLY A 278 -4.01 -11.53 3.01
N ALA A 279 -3.48 -10.35 3.30
CA ALA A 279 -2.64 -9.56 2.41
C ALA A 279 -1.52 -8.92 3.23
N ASP A 280 -0.27 -9.29 2.95
CA ASP A 280 0.90 -8.86 3.68
C ASP A 280 1.45 -7.56 3.11
N PHE A 281 1.71 -6.60 3.99
CA PHE A 281 2.26 -5.29 3.62
C PHE A 281 3.62 -5.05 4.26
N GLN A 282 4.49 -4.42 3.47
CA GLN A 282 5.85 -4.11 3.85
C GLN A 282 6.23 -2.67 3.48
N PHE A 283 7.35 -2.22 4.03
CA PHE A 283 8.14 -1.12 3.49
C PHE A 283 9.17 -1.66 2.49
N PHE A 284 9.42 -0.88 1.46
CA PHE A 284 10.41 -1.18 0.43
C PHE A 284 11.33 0.03 0.24
N LEU A 285 12.60 -0.23 0.00
CA LEU A 285 13.66 0.79 -0.10
C LEU A 285 14.53 0.56 -1.33
N SER A 286 14.86 1.63 -2.03
CA SER A 286 15.74 1.57 -3.19
C SER A 286 17.13 1.05 -2.84
N PRO A 287 17.70 0.14 -3.64
CA PRO A 287 19.09 -0.26 -3.49
C PRO A 287 20.11 0.89 -3.73
N ALA A 288 19.67 2.02 -4.27
CA ALA A 288 20.50 3.23 -4.37
C ALA A 288 20.65 3.99 -3.04
N ILE A 289 19.84 3.67 -2.03
CA ILE A 289 20.03 4.18 -0.66
C ILE A 289 21.14 3.38 0.02
N SER A 290 22.03 4.09 0.70
CA SER A 290 23.22 3.46 1.28
C SER A 290 22.85 2.37 2.32
N ARG A 291 23.75 1.42 2.48
CA ARG A 291 23.65 0.36 3.49
C ARG A 291 23.41 0.94 4.89
N ASP A 292 24.16 1.99 5.25
CA ASP A 292 24.12 2.58 6.60
C ASP A 292 22.77 3.24 6.90
N VAL A 293 22.17 3.90 5.90
CA VAL A 293 20.81 4.47 6.04
C VAL A 293 19.75 3.38 6.19
N GLY A 294 19.81 2.29 5.41
CA GLY A 294 18.88 1.17 5.56
C GLY A 294 19.02 0.46 6.91
N TYR A 295 20.25 0.30 7.41
CA TYR A 295 20.55 -0.26 8.73
C TYR A 295 19.95 0.63 9.83
N GLU A 296 20.17 1.93 9.73
CA GLU A 296 19.66 2.90 10.71
C GLU A 296 18.13 2.96 10.73
N LEU A 297 17.46 2.92 9.59
CA LEU A 297 16.00 2.84 9.52
C LEU A 297 15.46 1.58 10.19
N ALA A 298 16.11 0.43 10.02
CA ALA A 298 15.73 -0.81 10.71
C ALA A 298 15.95 -0.69 12.22
N ARG A 299 17.09 -0.14 12.66
CA ARG A 299 17.38 0.11 14.07
C ARG A 299 16.36 1.07 14.71
N ILE A 300 16.06 2.20 14.03
CA ILE A 300 15.05 3.16 14.51
C ILE A 300 13.70 2.46 14.68
N SER A 301 13.27 1.65 13.71
CA SER A 301 12.00 0.95 13.77
C SER A 301 11.95 -0.05 14.93
N HIS A 302 13.03 -0.77 15.18
CA HIS A 302 13.12 -1.71 16.30
C HIS A 302 13.11 -0.99 17.68
N GLU A 303 14.00 -0.01 17.86
CA GLU A 303 14.17 0.67 19.13
C GLU A 303 12.99 1.56 19.53
N ASN A 304 12.16 1.96 18.57
CA ASN A 304 10.99 2.84 18.77
C ASN A 304 9.66 2.15 18.45
N ALA A 305 9.59 0.82 18.53
CA ALA A 305 8.40 0.04 18.15
C ALA A 305 7.13 0.48 18.88
N GLU A 306 7.22 0.79 20.18
CA GLU A 306 6.09 1.30 20.97
C GLU A 306 5.58 2.64 20.43
N SER A 307 6.47 3.61 20.15
CA SER A 307 6.10 4.91 19.60
C SER A 307 5.50 4.82 18.18
N LEU A 308 5.96 3.86 17.38
CA LEU A 308 5.37 3.58 16.05
C LEU A 308 3.96 3.05 16.18
N ARG A 309 3.72 2.11 17.10
CA ARG A 309 2.40 1.51 17.36
C ARG A 309 1.44 2.46 18.06
N ASP A 310 1.92 3.41 18.85
CA ASP A 310 1.09 4.50 19.38
C ASP A 310 0.51 5.37 18.25
N GLY A 311 1.25 5.55 17.17
CA GLY A 311 0.78 6.28 15.99
C GLY A 311 -0.06 5.45 15.03
N GLN A 312 0.20 4.13 14.96
CA GLN A 312 -0.55 3.16 14.15
C GLN A 312 -0.58 1.80 14.87
N PRO A 313 -1.68 1.47 15.57
CA PRO A 313 -1.76 0.23 16.36
C PRO A 313 -1.53 -1.07 15.57
N ALA A 314 -1.83 -1.05 14.26
CA ALA A 314 -1.61 -2.18 13.37
C ALA A 314 -0.16 -2.32 12.87
N TYR A 315 0.72 -1.37 13.18
CA TYR A 315 2.14 -1.49 12.85
C TYR A 315 2.71 -2.75 13.49
N SER A 316 3.39 -3.59 12.72
CA SER A 316 4.00 -4.83 13.20
C SER A 316 4.90 -4.55 14.41
N ASP A 317 4.88 -5.42 15.41
CA ASP A 317 5.62 -5.21 16.65
C ASP A 317 7.11 -5.48 16.44
N HIS A 318 7.83 -4.46 16.05
CA HIS A 318 9.27 -4.52 15.79
C HIS A 318 10.14 -4.57 17.05
N SER A 319 9.55 -4.53 18.27
CA SER A 319 10.29 -4.86 19.49
C SER A 319 10.74 -6.32 19.51
N ASP A 320 10.03 -7.18 18.81
CA ASP A 320 10.46 -8.51 18.40
C ASP A 320 11.04 -8.43 16.97
N VAL A 321 12.35 -8.60 16.87
CA VAL A 321 13.07 -8.47 15.59
C VAL A 321 12.66 -9.51 14.54
N GLU A 322 12.20 -10.69 14.96
CA GLU A 322 11.72 -11.72 14.04
C GLU A 322 10.45 -11.24 13.31
N THR A 323 9.62 -10.43 13.98
CA THR A 323 8.44 -9.82 13.39
C THR A 323 8.79 -8.88 12.24
N MET A 324 9.97 -8.24 12.26
CA MET A 324 10.40 -7.38 11.14
C MET A 324 10.56 -8.15 9.83
N ALA A 325 10.92 -9.44 9.90
CA ALA A 325 11.11 -10.31 8.74
C ALA A 325 9.89 -11.19 8.41
N SER A 326 8.84 -11.16 9.25
CA SER A 326 7.74 -12.14 9.21
C SER A 326 6.93 -12.15 7.90
N LEU A 327 6.97 -11.07 7.13
CA LEU A 327 6.22 -10.93 5.88
C LEU A 327 7.11 -10.91 4.64
N PHE A 328 8.40 -11.24 4.74
CA PHE A 328 9.31 -11.21 3.59
C PHE A 328 8.99 -12.28 2.56
N LEU A 329 9.16 -11.90 1.29
CA LEU A 329 9.15 -12.81 0.14
C LEU A 329 10.56 -13.42 -0.02
N GLU A 330 10.66 -14.75 -0.02
CA GLU A 330 11.96 -15.45 -0.15
C GLU A 330 12.65 -15.15 -1.49
N GLU A 331 11.87 -14.97 -2.56
CA GLU A 331 12.38 -14.74 -3.90
C GLU A 331 12.80 -13.28 -4.20
N HIS A 332 12.57 -12.33 -3.27
CA HIS A 332 12.88 -10.93 -3.48
C HIS A 332 13.96 -10.44 -2.51
N PRO A 333 15.00 -9.73 -2.97
CA PRO A 333 16.09 -9.32 -2.11
C PRO A 333 15.65 -8.34 -1.02
N ILE A 334 16.33 -8.43 0.12
CA ILE A 334 16.17 -7.50 1.25
C ILE A 334 17.26 -6.43 1.13
N HIS A 335 16.91 -5.17 1.40
CA HIS A 335 17.87 -4.07 1.40
C HIS A 335 19.08 -4.39 2.31
N ALA A 336 20.29 -4.19 1.79
CA ALA A 336 21.51 -4.62 2.45
C ALA A 336 21.62 -4.15 3.91
N GLY A 337 21.22 -2.91 4.19
CA GLY A 337 21.27 -2.37 5.55
C GLY A 337 20.30 -3.09 6.50
N THR A 338 19.09 -3.36 6.05
CA THR A 338 18.11 -4.11 6.86
C THR A 338 18.54 -5.55 7.07
N TYR A 339 19.03 -6.21 6.02
CA TYR A 339 19.55 -7.57 6.12
C TYR A 339 20.66 -7.68 7.19
N ASP A 340 21.65 -6.77 7.12
CA ASP A 340 22.77 -6.75 8.07
C ASP A 340 22.30 -6.43 9.49
N PHE A 341 21.30 -5.53 9.68
CA PHE A 341 20.72 -5.27 10.98
C PHE A 341 20.07 -6.52 11.58
N LEU A 342 19.25 -7.23 10.80
CA LEU A 342 18.57 -8.45 11.26
C LEU A 342 19.57 -9.57 11.58
N GLU A 343 20.61 -9.73 10.78
CA GLU A 343 21.70 -10.67 11.04
C GLU A 343 22.47 -10.32 12.34
N ASP A 344 22.74 -9.03 12.59
CA ASP A 344 23.37 -8.55 13.82
C ASP A 344 22.48 -8.74 15.07
N GLN A 345 21.17 -8.91 14.87
CA GLN A 345 20.20 -9.25 15.93
C GLN A 345 19.92 -10.76 16.04
N ASP A 346 20.77 -11.60 15.43
CA ASP A 346 20.67 -13.07 15.46
C ASP A 346 19.42 -13.65 14.78
N VAL A 347 18.73 -12.91 13.89
CA VAL A 347 17.62 -13.44 13.08
C VAL A 347 18.17 -14.39 12.01
N ASP A 348 17.55 -15.56 11.85
CA ASP A 348 17.97 -16.51 10.79
C ASP A 348 17.58 -16.00 9.41
N MET A 349 18.53 -15.39 8.72
CA MET A 349 18.37 -14.84 7.37
C MET A 349 18.72 -15.83 6.26
N SER A 350 18.98 -17.10 6.56
CA SER A 350 19.48 -18.10 5.60
C SER A 350 18.54 -18.41 4.43
N ALA A 351 17.22 -18.17 4.60
CA ALA A 351 16.21 -18.34 3.54
C ALA A 351 16.13 -17.14 2.58
N TYR A 352 16.77 -16.01 2.91
CA TYR A 352 16.61 -14.75 2.20
C TYR A 352 17.89 -14.32 1.47
N THR A 353 17.71 -13.48 0.46
CA THR A 353 18.83 -12.91 -0.31
C THR A 353 19.11 -11.48 0.15
N ARG A 354 20.37 -11.25 0.55
CA ARG A 354 20.88 -9.90 0.79
C ARG A 354 20.98 -9.15 -0.54
N GLY A 355 20.35 -8.00 -0.64
CA GLY A 355 20.42 -7.15 -1.82
C GLY A 355 21.78 -6.45 -1.96
N ASP A 356 22.15 -6.16 -3.19
CA ASP A 356 23.32 -5.33 -3.50
C ASP A 356 22.92 -3.85 -3.40
N ILE A 357 23.87 -3.02 -2.94
CA ILE A 357 23.74 -1.57 -3.03
C ILE A 357 24.16 -1.14 -4.43
N GLN A 358 23.34 -0.33 -5.07
CA GLN A 358 23.65 0.25 -6.38
C GLN A 358 24.38 1.58 -6.17
N ASP A 359 25.55 1.72 -6.79
CA ASP A 359 26.40 2.94 -6.74
C ASP A 359 25.87 4.05 -7.68
#